data_83cd6138f8e75df4dd73a1fbf5c99acb
#
_entry.id   83cd6138f8e75df4dd73a1fbf5c99acb
#
_cell.length_a   1.000
_cell.length_b   1.000
_cell.length_c   1.000
_cell.angle_alpha   90.00
_cell.angle_beta   90.00
_cell.angle_gamma   90.00
#
_symmetry.space_group_name_H-M   'P 1'
#
loop_
_entity.id
_entity.type
_entity.pdbx_description
1 polymer ?
#
loop_
_entity_poly.entity_id
_entity_poly.type
_entity_poly.pdbx_seq_one_letter_code
_entity_poly.pdbx_strand_id
1 'polypeptide(L)'
;DEGFLIDFLTPEEYFAFLGKVSGMTKEQSEKRMEDFTDFAAGEIFGQKKLIRNLSAGNKQKVGIISALYRRPSIVILDEPFNFLDPSSQTLLKHLLTDYVAQTKATLLISSHNLQHTVDISTRIALLEHGCIIRDLDNKNQQAIHELDLYFGS
;
A
#
# COMPACT_ATOMS: atom_id res chain seq x y z
N ASP A 1 8.04 -4.89 -4.70
CA ASP A 1 9.26 -5.65 -4.97
C ASP A 1 10.44 -4.95 -4.30
N GLU A 2 11.12 -5.64 -3.36
CA GLU A 2 12.21 -5.07 -2.54
C GLU A 2 13.39 -4.57 -3.39
N GLY A 3 13.52 -5.03 -4.63
CA GLY A 3 14.60 -4.67 -5.55
C GLY A 3 14.65 -3.20 -5.99
N PHE A 4 13.60 -2.43 -5.74
CA PHE A 4 13.54 -1.00 -6.09
C PHE A 4 13.91 -0.05 -4.95
N LEU A 5 14.09 -0.54 -3.73
CA LEU A 5 14.48 0.28 -2.59
C LEU A 5 15.99 0.52 -2.61
N ILE A 6 16.39 1.76 -2.30
CA ILE A 6 17.80 2.08 -2.07
C ILE A 6 18.16 1.62 -0.64
N ASP A 7 18.59 0.38 -0.52
CA ASP A 7 18.68 -0.37 0.72
C ASP A 7 19.81 0.09 1.67
N PHE A 8 20.76 0.87 1.17
CA PHE A 8 21.85 1.47 1.96
C PHE A 8 21.54 2.89 2.49
N LEU A 9 20.32 3.38 2.29
CA LEU A 9 19.81 4.61 2.91
C LEU A 9 18.94 4.27 4.13
N THR A 10 18.77 5.24 5.05
CA THR A 10 17.66 5.21 6.00
C THR A 10 16.36 5.56 5.29
N PRO A 11 15.19 5.22 5.86
CA PRO A 11 13.90 5.62 5.27
C PRO A 11 13.81 7.14 5.06
N GLU A 12 14.24 7.94 6.02
CA GLU A 12 14.21 9.40 5.91
C GLU A 12 15.06 9.92 4.76
N GLU A 13 16.28 9.40 4.61
CA GLU A 13 17.17 9.75 3.49
C GLU A 13 16.55 9.34 2.15
N TYR A 14 15.93 8.16 2.10
CA TYR A 14 15.26 7.65 0.91
C TYR A 14 14.07 8.53 0.51
N PHE A 15 13.20 8.90 1.45
CA PHE A 15 12.06 9.78 1.15
C PHE A 15 12.49 11.22 0.86
N ALA A 16 13.52 11.73 1.51
CA ALA A 16 14.12 13.02 1.15
C ALA A 16 14.66 13.02 -0.29
N PHE A 17 15.31 11.92 -0.70
CA PHE A 17 15.75 11.71 -2.07
C PHE A 17 14.57 11.68 -3.06
N LEU A 18 13.52 10.91 -2.77
CA LEU A 18 12.31 10.86 -3.61
C LEU A 18 11.65 12.24 -3.73
N GLY A 19 11.57 12.98 -2.64
CA GLY A 19 11.07 14.36 -2.63
C GLY A 19 11.89 15.26 -3.55
N LYS A 20 13.20 15.23 -3.42
CA LYS A 20 14.13 16.04 -4.24
C LYS A 20 14.00 15.72 -5.74
N VAL A 21 13.96 14.43 -6.11
CA VAL A 21 13.76 14.00 -7.50
C VAL A 21 12.39 14.42 -8.04
N SER A 22 11.41 14.58 -7.16
CA SER A 22 10.05 15.04 -7.49
C SER A 22 9.92 16.57 -7.50
N GLY A 23 11.00 17.33 -7.29
CA GLY A 23 10.99 18.79 -7.24
C GLY A 23 10.40 19.38 -5.96
N MET A 24 10.26 18.61 -4.89
CA MET A 24 9.80 19.10 -3.59
C MET A 24 10.92 19.86 -2.86
N THR A 25 10.53 20.90 -2.11
CA THR A 25 11.43 21.49 -1.11
C THR A 25 11.63 20.52 0.06
N LYS A 26 12.62 20.81 0.90
CA LYS A 26 12.87 20.01 2.11
C LYS A 26 11.65 20.02 3.03
N GLU A 27 11.04 21.18 3.26
CA GLU A 27 9.85 21.33 4.10
C GLU A 27 8.65 20.56 3.53
N GLN A 28 8.46 20.58 2.20
CA GLN A 28 7.41 19.81 1.53
C GLN A 28 7.64 18.31 1.68
N SER A 29 8.88 17.85 1.60
CA SER A 29 9.25 16.46 1.77
C SER A 29 9.03 15.98 3.20
N GLU A 30 9.44 16.77 4.21
CA GLU A 30 9.23 16.49 5.62
C GLU A 30 7.73 16.43 5.94
N LYS A 31 6.95 17.41 5.52
CA LYS A 31 5.50 17.42 5.69
C LYS A 31 4.82 16.22 4.99
N ARG A 32 5.35 15.79 3.85
CA ARG A 32 4.83 14.61 3.16
C ARG A 32 5.08 13.31 3.94
N MET A 33 6.21 13.19 4.64
CA MET A 33 6.48 12.05 5.51
C MET A 33 5.51 11.99 6.70
N GLU A 34 5.02 13.13 7.19
CA GLU A 34 4.02 13.17 8.26
C GLU A 34 2.72 12.47 7.87
N ASP A 35 2.32 12.52 6.59
CA ASP A 35 1.11 11.85 6.08
C ASP A 35 1.14 10.32 6.32
N PHE A 36 2.32 9.74 6.55
CA PHE A 36 2.53 8.30 6.71
C PHE A 36 2.90 7.87 8.12
N THR A 37 2.91 8.79 9.09
CA THR A 37 3.38 8.52 10.46
C THR A 37 2.57 7.43 11.14
N ASP A 38 1.26 7.43 10.97
CA ASP A 38 0.35 6.42 11.58
C ASP A 38 0.64 5.04 11.02
N PHE A 39 0.79 4.91 9.70
CA PHE A 39 1.11 3.63 9.07
C PHE A 39 2.53 3.15 9.40
N ALA A 40 3.47 4.08 9.54
CA ALA A 40 4.84 3.77 9.99
C ALA A 40 4.89 3.24 11.43
N ALA A 41 3.88 3.59 12.27
CA ALA A 41 3.68 3.09 13.64
C ALA A 41 4.92 3.21 14.54
N GLY A 42 5.75 4.24 14.33
CA GLY A 42 7.00 4.46 15.07
C GLY A 42 8.12 3.45 14.73
N GLU A 43 7.93 2.56 13.75
CA GLU A 43 8.89 1.51 13.41
C GLU A 43 9.79 1.85 12.21
N ILE A 44 9.40 2.85 11.42
CA ILE A 44 10.10 3.26 10.21
C ILE A 44 10.95 4.50 10.45
N PHE A 45 10.31 5.59 10.90
CA PHE A 45 10.98 6.87 11.10
C PHE A 45 11.62 6.97 12.47
N GLY A 46 12.75 7.71 12.57
CA GLY A 46 13.48 7.93 13.81
C GLY A 46 14.37 6.76 14.27
N GLN A 47 14.36 5.63 13.59
CA GLN A 47 15.08 4.42 14.01
C GLN A 47 16.58 4.44 13.66
N LYS A 48 17.02 5.33 12.77
CA LYS A 48 18.40 5.41 12.28
C LYS A 48 18.94 4.09 11.71
N LYS A 49 18.06 3.24 11.20
CA LYS A 49 18.39 1.96 10.57
C LYS A 49 18.40 2.10 9.06
N LEU A 50 19.34 1.44 8.40
CA LEU A 50 19.32 1.31 6.94
C LEU A 50 18.15 0.43 6.51
N ILE A 51 17.57 0.70 5.35
CA ILE A 51 16.44 -0.06 4.79
C ILE A 51 16.76 -1.55 4.73
N ARG A 52 18.01 -1.93 4.34
CA ARG A 52 18.44 -3.36 4.32
C ARG A 52 18.32 -4.05 5.67
N ASN A 53 18.40 -3.32 6.78
CA ASN A 53 18.37 -3.85 8.13
C ASN A 53 16.96 -3.85 8.76
N LEU A 54 15.94 -3.42 8.01
CA LEU A 54 14.56 -3.48 8.44
C LEU A 54 14.02 -4.92 8.33
N SER A 55 12.99 -5.23 9.13
CA SER A 55 12.20 -6.45 8.95
C SER A 55 11.50 -6.48 7.59
N ALA A 56 11.08 -7.66 7.12
CA ALA A 56 10.32 -7.79 5.88
C ALA A 56 9.04 -6.90 5.90
N GLY A 57 8.30 -6.89 7.01
CA GLY A 57 7.12 -6.04 7.16
C GLY A 57 7.44 -4.55 7.07
N ASN A 58 8.56 -4.11 7.69
CA ASN A 58 8.95 -2.71 7.62
C ASN A 58 9.49 -2.31 6.24
N LYS A 59 10.17 -3.20 5.52
CA LYS A 59 10.52 -2.99 4.11
C LYS A 59 9.27 -2.88 3.25
N GLN A 60 8.27 -3.73 3.50
CA GLN A 60 6.97 -3.66 2.81
C GLN A 60 6.30 -2.31 3.06
N LYS A 61 6.27 -1.81 4.32
CA LYS A 61 5.76 -0.47 4.65
C LYS A 61 6.50 0.62 3.87
N VAL A 62 7.84 0.59 3.83
CA VAL A 62 8.64 1.56 3.05
C VAL A 62 8.30 1.51 1.57
N GLY A 63 8.14 0.32 0.99
CA GLY A 63 7.74 0.13 -0.40
C GLY A 63 6.37 0.73 -0.71
N ILE A 64 5.38 0.47 0.15
CA ILE A 64 4.02 1.02 0.00
C ILE A 64 4.03 2.55 0.11
N ILE A 65 4.71 3.11 1.13
CA ILE A 65 4.85 4.57 1.28
C ILE A 65 5.50 5.16 0.04
N SER A 66 6.55 4.54 -0.52
CA SER A 66 7.22 5.05 -1.71
C SER A 66 6.32 5.13 -2.93
N ALA A 67 5.42 4.16 -3.10
CA ALA A 67 4.43 4.15 -4.18
C ALA A 67 3.41 5.31 -4.05
N LEU A 68 3.04 5.66 -2.83
CA LEU A 68 2.05 6.71 -2.54
C LEU A 68 2.67 8.11 -2.40
N TYR A 69 3.96 8.19 -2.12
CA TYR A 69 4.67 9.41 -1.69
C TYR A 69 4.51 10.60 -2.64
N ARG A 70 4.55 10.33 -3.95
CA ARG A 70 4.42 11.35 -5.00
C ARG A 70 2.98 11.71 -5.34
N ARG A 71 2.01 11.11 -4.66
CA ARG A 71 0.56 11.23 -4.94
C ARG A 71 0.19 10.98 -6.41
N PRO A 72 0.60 9.82 -7.00
CA PRO A 72 0.20 9.49 -8.35
C PRO A 72 -1.32 9.28 -8.46
N SER A 73 -1.87 9.54 -9.65
CA SER A 73 -3.29 9.31 -9.94
C SER A 73 -3.65 7.84 -10.15
N ILE A 74 -2.64 7.00 -10.42
CA ILE A 74 -2.78 5.55 -10.56
C ILE A 74 -1.71 4.90 -9.72
N VAL A 75 -2.10 3.96 -8.86
CA VAL A 75 -1.20 3.18 -7.99
C VAL A 75 -1.47 1.71 -8.23
N ILE A 76 -0.41 0.92 -8.38
CA ILE A 76 -0.48 -0.53 -8.51
C ILE A 76 0.28 -1.13 -7.32
N LEU A 77 -0.40 -1.96 -6.54
CA LEU A 77 0.16 -2.65 -5.39
C LEU A 77 -0.04 -4.16 -5.56
N ASP A 78 1.05 -4.89 -5.57
CA ASP A 78 1.04 -6.34 -5.68
C ASP A 78 1.21 -6.95 -4.28
N GLU A 79 0.18 -7.67 -3.82
CA GLU A 79 0.10 -8.32 -2.50
C GLU A 79 0.55 -7.42 -1.33
N PRO A 80 0.01 -6.21 -1.18
CA PRO A 80 0.55 -5.22 -0.22
C PRO A 80 0.35 -5.62 1.25
N PHE A 81 -0.53 -6.56 1.55
CA PHE A 81 -0.79 -7.05 2.91
C PHE A 81 0.20 -8.11 3.38
N ASN A 82 1.01 -8.66 2.48
CA ASN A 82 2.01 -9.67 2.82
C ASN A 82 3.05 -9.08 3.79
N PHE A 83 3.55 -9.93 4.68
CA PHE A 83 4.54 -9.60 5.73
C PHE A 83 4.07 -8.61 6.80
N LEU A 84 2.85 -8.06 6.69
CA LEU A 84 2.29 -7.17 7.69
C LEU A 84 1.55 -7.95 8.77
N ASP A 85 1.77 -7.56 10.03
CA ASP A 85 0.97 -8.04 11.15
C ASP A 85 -0.48 -7.49 11.07
N PRO A 86 -1.45 -8.09 11.82
CA PRO A 86 -2.85 -7.68 11.73
C PRO A 86 -3.10 -6.20 12.02
N SER A 87 -2.33 -5.57 12.91
CA SER A 87 -2.47 -4.14 13.20
C SER A 87 -2.00 -3.29 12.03
N SER A 88 -0.86 -3.63 11.44
CA SER A 88 -0.33 -2.97 10.25
C SER A 88 -1.23 -3.14 9.02
N GLN A 89 -1.90 -4.31 8.88
CA GLN A 89 -2.90 -4.54 7.83
C GLN A 89 -4.10 -3.59 7.98
N THR A 90 -4.57 -3.38 9.22
CA THR A 90 -5.64 -2.43 9.50
C THR A 90 -5.22 -1.00 9.17
N LEU A 91 -4.02 -0.58 9.59
CA LEU A 91 -3.47 0.74 9.26
C LEU A 91 -3.31 0.94 7.74
N LEU A 92 -2.91 -0.10 7.00
CA LEU A 92 -2.84 -0.04 5.55
C LEU A 92 -4.22 0.20 4.92
N LYS A 93 -5.26 -0.49 5.37
CA LYS A 93 -6.63 -0.26 4.87
C LYS A 93 -7.07 1.20 5.07
N HIS A 94 -6.82 1.76 6.26
CA HIS A 94 -7.10 3.17 6.53
C HIS A 94 -6.31 4.09 5.61
N LEU A 95 -4.99 3.88 5.50
CA LEU A 95 -4.12 4.67 4.62
C LEU A 95 -4.62 4.70 3.17
N LEU A 96 -4.95 3.53 2.61
CA LEU A 96 -5.41 3.41 1.22
C LEU A 96 -6.77 4.08 1.00
N THR A 97 -7.69 3.92 1.95
CA THR A 97 -9.02 4.56 1.90
C THR A 97 -8.89 6.08 1.95
N ASP A 98 -8.10 6.61 2.88
CA ASP A 98 -7.86 8.05 3.04
C ASP A 98 -7.13 8.63 1.82
N TYR A 99 -6.15 7.88 1.29
CA TYR A 99 -5.43 8.28 0.09
C TYR A 99 -6.38 8.48 -1.11
N VAL A 100 -7.28 7.52 -1.37
CA VAL A 100 -8.28 7.64 -2.44
C VAL A 100 -9.25 8.79 -2.17
N ALA A 101 -9.72 8.95 -0.92
CA ALA A 101 -10.62 10.02 -0.55
C ALA A 101 -10.01 11.40 -0.83
N GLN A 102 -8.72 11.58 -0.52
CA GLN A 102 -8.00 12.85 -0.68
C GLN A 102 -7.56 13.14 -2.12
N THR A 103 -7.08 12.11 -2.84
CA THR A 103 -6.43 12.28 -4.15
C THR A 103 -7.33 11.95 -5.34
N LYS A 104 -8.42 11.20 -5.11
CA LYS A 104 -9.26 10.61 -6.16
C LYS A 104 -8.49 9.67 -7.09
N ALA A 105 -7.37 9.12 -6.61
CA ALA A 105 -6.56 8.17 -7.36
C ALA A 105 -7.28 6.85 -7.58
N THR A 106 -6.88 6.14 -8.63
CA THR A 106 -7.27 4.75 -8.87
C THR A 106 -6.21 3.82 -8.28
N LEU A 107 -6.63 2.90 -7.41
CA LEU A 107 -5.79 1.84 -6.88
C LEU A 107 -6.11 0.52 -7.59
N LEU A 108 -5.08 -0.15 -8.09
CA LEU A 108 -5.14 -1.54 -8.55
C LEU A 108 -4.34 -2.40 -7.56
N ILE A 109 -5.01 -3.31 -6.88
CA ILE A 109 -4.42 -4.10 -5.80
C ILE A 109 -4.63 -5.58 -6.11
N SER A 110 -3.55 -6.37 -6.17
CA SER A 110 -3.66 -7.82 -6.14
C SER A 110 -3.73 -8.32 -4.70
N SER A 111 -4.50 -9.36 -4.47
CA SER A 111 -4.54 -10.05 -3.18
C SER A 111 -5.13 -11.45 -3.36
N HIS A 112 -4.55 -12.42 -2.65
CA HIS A 112 -5.14 -13.75 -2.48
C HIS A 112 -6.02 -13.87 -1.22
N ASN A 113 -6.10 -12.81 -0.41
CA ASN A 113 -6.97 -12.74 0.76
C ASN A 113 -8.28 -12.03 0.41
N LEU A 114 -9.34 -12.82 0.40
CA LEU A 114 -10.68 -12.36 0.02
C LEU A 114 -11.19 -11.23 0.92
N GLN A 115 -10.99 -11.34 2.23
CA GLN A 115 -11.48 -10.37 3.19
C GLN A 115 -10.82 -8.99 2.98
N HIS A 116 -9.49 -8.95 2.76
CA HIS A 116 -8.81 -7.68 2.47
C HIS A 116 -9.35 -7.06 1.18
N THR A 117 -9.57 -7.88 0.15
CA THR A 117 -10.09 -7.43 -1.14
C THR A 117 -11.47 -6.80 -1.01
N VAL A 118 -12.39 -7.47 -0.31
CA VAL A 118 -13.76 -6.98 -0.12
C VAL A 118 -13.81 -5.70 0.70
N ASP A 119 -12.97 -5.59 1.75
CA ASP A 119 -13.00 -4.47 2.68
C ASP A 119 -12.65 -3.11 2.04
N ILE A 120 -11.75 -3.11 1.04
CA ILE A 120 -11.19 -1.85 0.51
C ILE A 120 -11.51 -1.58 -0.96
N SER A 121 -12.07 -2.56 -1.68
CA SER A 121 -12.30 -2.43 -3.12
C SER A 121 -13.72 -1.98 -3.43
N THR A 122 -13.88 -1.17 -4.47
CA THR A 122 -15.18 -0.81 -5.04
C THR A 122 -15.56 -1.72 -6.22
N ARG A 123 -14.59 -2.43 -6.79
CA ARG A 123 -14.73 -3.40 -7.88
C ARG A 123 -13.72 -4.51 -7.72
N ILE A 124 -14.11 -5.73 -7.97
CA ILE A 124 -13.28 -6.92 -7.80
C ILE A 124 -13.26 -7.71 -9.09
N ALA A 125 -12.08 -7.97 -9.63
CA ALA A 125 -11.87 -8.86 -10.77
C ALA A 125 -11.24 -10.16 -10.27
N LEU A 126 -11.89 -11.30 -10.54
CA LEU A 126 -11.36 -12.61 -10.23
C LEU A 126 -10.56 -13.13 -11.42
N LEU A 127 -9.26 -13.36 -11.17
CA LEU A 127 -8.31 -13.83 -12.19
C LEU A 127 -7.99 -15.30 -11.98
N GLU A 128 -8.19 -16.13 -13.00
CA GLU A 128 -7.83 -17.54 -12.99
C GLU A 128 -7.20 -17.92 -14.33
N HIS A 129 -6.08 -18.63 -14.27
CA HIS A 129 -5.31 -19.08 -15.46
C HIS A 129 -5.06 -17.97 -16.50
N GLY A 130 -4.81 -16.73 -16.05
CA GLY A 130 -4.56 -15.59 -16.91
C GLY A 130 -5.80 -14.95 -17.53
N CYS A 131 -7.00 -15.40 -17.16
CA CYS A 131 -8.27 -14.86 -17.64
C CYS A 131 -9.08 -14.25 -16.50
N ILE A 132 -9.75 -13.13 -16.76
CA ILE A 132 -10.74 -12.58 -15.83
C ILE A 132 -12.01 -13.39 -15.99
N ILE A 133 -12.38 -14.16 -14.96
CA ILE A 133 -13.55 -15.04 -14.95
C ILE A 133 -14.76 -14.40 -14.28
N ARG A 134 -14.56 -13.39 -13.45
CA ARG A 134 -15.62 -12.58 -12.83
C ARG A 134 -15.16 -11.14 -12.72
N ASP A 135 -16.10 -10.24 -12.78
CA ASP A 135 -15.92 -8.81 -12.61
C ASP A 135 -17.14 -8.28 -11.85
N LEU A 136 -16.92 -7.93 -10.59
CA LEU A 136 -17.98 -7.69 -9.62
C LEU A 136 -17.92 -6.25 -9.10
N ASP A 137 -19.08 -5.58 -9.08
CA ASP A 137 -19.23 -4.34 -8.29
C ASP A 137 -19.27 -4.71 -6.80
N ASN A 138 -18.45 -4.03 -6.00
CA ASN A 138 -18.37 -4.27 -4.56
C ASN A 138 -18.87 -3.08 -3.73
N LYS A 139 -19.70 -2.24 -4.28
CA LYS A 139 -20.36 -1.19 -3.50
C LYS A 139 -21.11 -1.81 -2.34
N ASN A 140 -20.84 -1.33 -1.12
CA ASN A 140 -21.42 -1.88 0.11
C ASN A 140 -21.06 -3.36 0.38
N GLN A 141 -19.90 -3.83 -0.07
CA GLN A 141 -19.40 -5.19 0.16
C GLN A 141 -20.31 -6.30 -0.42
N GLN A 142 -21.04 -6.00 -1.48
CA GLN A 142 -21.99 -6.95 -2.10
C GLN A 142 -21.30 -8.16 -2.73
N ALA A 143 -20.04 -8.01 -3.15
CA ALA A 143 -19.31 -9.09 -3.83
C ALA A 143 -18.96 -10.27 -2.90
N ILE A 144 -19.00 -10.10 -1.58
CA ILE A 144 -18.59 -11.16 -0.64
C ILE A 144 -19.40 -12.43 -0.83
N HIS A 145 -20.71 -12.32 -1.01
CA HIS A 145 -21.60 -13.50 -1.16
C HIS A 145 -21.30 -14.29 -2.43
N GLU A 146 -21.03 -13.62 -3.56
CA GLU A 146 -20.68 -14.27 -4.82
C GLU A 146 -19.31 -14.93 -4.74
N LEU A 147 -18.36 -14.29 -4.07
CA LEU A 147 -17.01 -14.82 -3.90
C LEU A 147 -16.99 -16.02 -2.94
N ASP A 148 -17.78 -15.99 -1.85
CA ASP A 148 -17.92 -17.11 -0.94
C ASP A 148 -18.54 -18.34 -1.64
N LEU A 149 -19.50 -18.13 -2.53
CA LEU A 149 -20.07 -19.21 -3.35
C LEU A 149 -19.04 -19.82 -4.31
N TYR A 150 -18.11 -19.02 -4.81
CA TYR A 150 -17.07 -19.49 -5.72
C TYR A 150 -15.95 -20.25 -4.99
N PHE A 151 -15.51 -19.74 -3.86
CA PHE A 151 -14.40 -20.33 -3.09
C PHE A 151 -14.84 -21.35 -2.04
N GLY A 152 -16.10 -21.34 -1.64
CA GLY A 152 -16.67 -22.25 -0.65
C GLY A 152 -17.21 -23.56 -1.22
N SER A 153 -17.07 -23.79 -2.53
CA SER A 153 -17.53 -24.99 -3.24
C SER A 153 -16.44 -26.02 -3.44
#